data_99994ceaa83604ec66e1326c7e202209
#
_entry.id   99994ceaa83604ec66e1326c7e202209
#
_cell.length_a   1.000
_cell.length_b   1.000
_cell.length_c   1.000
_cell.angle_alpha   90.00
_cell.angle_beta   90.00
_cell.angle_gamma   90.00
#
_symmetry.space_group_name_H-M   'P 1'
#
loop_
_entity.id
_entity.type
_entity.pdbx_description
1 polymer ?
#
loop_
_entity_poly.entity_id
_entity_poly.type
_entity_poly.pdbx_seq_one_letter_code
_entity_poly.pdbx_strand_id
1 'polypeptide(L)'
;MIYFDNAATTYPKPEEVYDAVYDCMKNYCANPGRAGHKLAMKSARKIYDARENLAKLFNVDNPMTIVFSHNATDSLNLAIKGVLKKGDHVITTSMEHNSVIRPIKALESKGVENTIVECDKDGFLNPEDVEKAIKENTKLIVTTHASNVCGTLVDIKSVGGIAKKHGILYXXXXXXXXXXCISNGWCL
;
A
#
# COMPACT_ATOMS: atom_id res chain seq x y z
N MET A 1 6.82 -13.55 27.24
CA MET A 1 5.98 -14.01 26.11
C MET A 1 6.73 -13.74 24.79
N ILE A 2 6.73 -14.70 23.87
CA ILE A 2 7.29 -14.51 22.53
C ILE A 2 6.13 -14.21 21.59
N TYR A 3 6.23 -13.12 20.80
CA TYR A 3 5.16 -12.66 19.92
C TYR A 3 5.66 -12.62 18.48
N PHE A 4 5.11 -13.49 17.64
CA PHE A 4 5.54 -13.64 16.23
C PHE A 4 4.54 -13.08 15.20
N ASP A 5 3.54 -12.33 15.63
CA ASP A 5 2.48 -11.82 14.74
C ASP A 5 2.55 -10.29 14.54
N ASN A 6 3.77 -9.73 14.57
CA ASN A 6 3.98 -8.29 14.38
C ASN A 6 3.52 -7.80 12.99
N ALA A 7 3.47 -8.68 11.99
CA ALA A 7 2.97 -8.34 10.67
C ALA A 7 1.49 -7.96 10.69
N ALA A 8 0.70 -8.56 11.59
CA ALA A 8 -0.71 -8.22 11.76
C ALA A 8 -0.88 -6.93 12.57
N THR A 9 -0.19 -6.84 13.71
CA THR A 9 -0.14 -5.64 14.55
C THR A 9 1.07 -5.71 15.48
N THR A 10 1.72 -4.60 15.70
CA THR A 10 2.87 -4.51 16.59
C THR A 10 2.46 -4.68 18.06
N TYR A 11 3.09 -5.62 18.76
CA TYR A 11 2.88 -5.81 20.20
C TYR A 11 4.20 -6.25 20.87
N PRO A 12 4.58 -5.61 21.99
CA PRO A 12 4.03 -4.36 22.52
C PRO A 12 4.34 -3.18 21.60
N LYS A 13 3.51 -2.17 21.65
CA LYS A 13 3.78 -0.92 20.92
C LYS A 13 4.84 -0.11 21.69
N PRO A 14 5.65 0.70 21.02
CA PRO A 14 6.55 1.65 21.71
C PRO A 14 5.75 2.55 22.65
N GLU A 15 6.34 2.90 23.78
CA GLU A 15 5.66 3.70 24.81
C GLU A 15 5.19 5.06 24.26
N GLU A 16 5.96 5.63 23.35
CA GLU A 16 5.62 6.89 22.66
C GLU A 16 4.27 6.83 21.93
N VAL A 17 3.87 5.64 21.47
CA VAL A 17 2.58 5.46 20.79
C VAL A 17 1.44 5.58 21.80
N TYR A 18 1.58 4.93 22.97
CA TYR A 18 0.57 5.02 24.02
C TYR A 18 0.44 6.47 24.51
N ASP A 19 1.57 7.12 24.76
CA ASP A 19 1.61 8.51 25.23
C ASP A 19 0.95 9.47 24.23
N ALA A 20 1.25 9.31 22.93
CA ALA A 20 0.70 10.17 21.88
C ALA A 20 -0.82 10.00 21.76
N VAL A 21 -1.32 8.76 21.85
CA VAL A 21 -2.76 8.48 21.80
C VAL A 21 -3.45 9.08 23.02
N TYR A 22 -2.89 8.85 24.21
CA TYR A 22 -3.43 9.38 25.48
C TYR A 22 -3.46 10.91 25.44
N ASP A 23 -2.36 11.56 25.06
CA ASP A 23 -2.28 13.03 24.95
C ASP A 23 -3.32 13.58 23.98
N CYS A 24 -3.46 12.93 22.84
CA CYS A 24 -4.47 13.33 21.84
C CYS A 24 -5.87 13.29 22.45
N MET A 25 -6.25 12.13 23.00
CA MET A 25 -7.60 11.92 23.55
C MET A 25 -7.92 12.89 24.68
N LYS A 26 -6.96 13.15 25.54
CA LYS A 26 -7.15 14.00 26.72
C LYS A 26 -7.14 15.51 26.40
N ASN A 27 -6.26 15.94 25.50
CA ASN A 27 -5.89 17.36 25.42
C ASN A 27 -6.31 18.06 24.13
N TYR A 28 -6.56 17.34 22.99
CA TYR A 28 -6.85 18.04 21.74
C TYR A 28 -7.63 17.22 20.70
N CYS A 29 -8.31 16.16 21.10
CA CYS A 29 -9.07 15.31 20.17
C CYS A 29 -10.30 16.05 19.64
N ALA A 30 -10.07 16.97 18.69
CA ALA A 30 -11.12 17.76 18.04
C ALA A 30 -11.06 17.51 16.53
N ASN A 31 -12.20 17.76 15.86
CA ASN A 31 -12.29 17.53 14.42
C ASN A 31 -11.35 18.46 13.66
N PRO A 32 -10.34 17.93 12.96
CA PRO A 32 -9.36 18.78 12.24
C PRO A 32 -9.95 19.50 11.03
N GLY A 33 -11.13 19.07 10.54
CA GLY A 33 -11.83 19.70 9.41
C GLY A 33 -12.68 20.90 9.81
N ARG A 34 -12.85 21.15 11.11
CA ARG A 34 -13.62 22.28 11.62
C ARG A 34 -12.70 23.46 11.91
N ALA A 35 -12.64 24.40 10.98
CA ALA A 35 -11.74 25.55 11.09
C ALA A 35 -12.11 26.47 12.25
N GLY A 36 -11.13 27.18 12.77
CA GLY A 36 -11.30 28.38 13.57
C GLY A 36 -11.08 28.25 15.07
N HIS A 37 -10.81 27.07 15.62
CA HIS A 37 -10.47 27.01 17.04
C HIS A 37 -9.18 26.21 17.30
N LYS A 38 -8.49 26.56 18.40
CA LYS A 38 -7.15 26.08 18.73
C LYS A 38 -7.02 24.55 18.74
N LEU A 39 -8.03 23.83 19.22
CA LEU A 39 -7.98 22.37 19.31
C LEU A 39 -8.04 21.74 17.90
N ALA A 40 -8.92 22.25 17.03
CA ALA A 40 -9.00 21.77 15.65
C ALA A 40 -7.68 22.00 14.89
N MET A 41 -7.08 23.19 15.10
CA MET A 41 -5.78 23.51 14.50
C MET A 41 -4.68 22.57 15.01
N LYS A 42 -4.67 22.28 16.32
CA LYS A 42 -3.69 21.35 16.91
C LYS A 42 -3.84 19.94 16.32
N SER A 43 -5.08 19.45 16.19
CA SER A 43 -5.35 18.15 15.57
C SER A 43 -4.91 18.12 14.09
N ALA A 44 -5.24 19.16 13.33
CA ALA A 44 -4.84 19.27 11.92
C ALA A 44 -3.31 19.28 11.77
N ARG A 45 -2.62 20.02 12.65
CA ARG A 45 -1.15 20.06 12.62
C ARG A 45 -0.55 18.68 12.88
N LYS A 46 -1.08 17.93 13.83
CA LYS A 46 -0.59 16.56 14.14
C LYS A 46 -0.75 15.62 12.93
N ILE A 47 -1.87 15.73 12.22
CA ILE A 47 -2.08 14.93 10.98
C ILE A 47 -1.05 15.34 9.91
N TYR A 48 -0.81 16.64 9.77
CA TYR A 48 0.19 17.14 8.81
C TYR A 48 1.61 16.68 9.19
N ASP A 49 1.98 16.76 10.47
CA ASP A 49 3.28 16.27 10.97
C ASP A 49 3.47 14.79 10.63
N ALA A 50 2.40 13.99 10.79
CA ALA A 50 2.43 12.57 10.44
C ALA A 50 2.68 12.37 8.93
N ARG A 51 2.03 13.18 8.09
CA ARG A 51 2.28 13.15 6.63
C ARG A 51 3.72 13.52 6.31
N GLU A 52 4.26 14.56 6.93
CA GLU A 52 5.66 14.98 6.72
C GLU A 52 6.62 13.85 7.09
N ASN A 53 6.39 13.22 8.24
CA ASN A 53 7.26 12.12 8.70
C ASN A 53 7.20 10.91 7.76
N LEU A 54 6.00 10.56 7.29
CA LEU A 54 5.84 9.48 6.32
C LEU A 54 6.47 9.85 4.97
N ALA A 55 6.33 11.11 4.55
CA ALA A 55 6.94 11.59 3.31
C ALA A 55 8.47 11.45 3.37
N LYS A 56 9.08 11.83 4.51
CA LYS A 56 10.53 11.65 4.73
C LYS A 56 10.90 10.16 4.69
N LEU A 57 10.13 9.33 5.39
CA LEU A 57 10.38 7.88 5.46
C LEU A 57 10.34 7.21 4.08
N PHE A 58 9.41 7.61 3.24
CA PHE A 58 9.18 7.01 1.92
C PHE A 58 9.76 7.84 0.76
N ASN A 59 10.57 8.86 1.08
CA ASN A 59 11.19 9.74 0.07
C ASN A 59 10.17 10.31 -0.91
N VAL A 60 9.05 10.81 -0.38
CA VAL A 60 7.95 11.42 -1.14
C VAL A 60 8.09 12.94 -1.04
N ASP A 61 8.17 13.65 -2.17
CA ASP A 61 8.40 15.09 -2.19
C ASP A 61 7.25 15.89 -1.57
N ASN A 62 6.02 15.48 -1.83
CA ASN A 62 4.83 16.23 -1.40
C ASN A 62 4.04 15.46 -0.33
N PRO A 63 4.11 15.88 0.96
CA PRO A 63 3.35 15.22 2.02
C PRO A 63 1.85 15.16 1.80
N MET A 64 1.31 16.07 0.97
CA MET A 64 -0.15 16.11 0.71
C MET A 64 -0.62 14.95 -0.17
N THR A 65 0.30 14.20 -0.81
CA THR A 65 -0.06 12.98 -1.56
C THR A 65 -0.25 11.77 -0.65
N ILE A 66 0.10 11.89 0.64
CA ILE A 66 -0.11 10.82 1.62
C ILE A 66 -1.54 10.90 2.14
N VAL A 67 -2.29 9.84 1.92
CA VAL A 67 -3.71 9.75 2.30
C VAL A 67 -3.86 8.65 3.35
N PHE A 68 -4.56 8.96 4.44
CA PHE A 68 -4.86 7.98 5.49
C PHE A 68 -6.21 7.31 5.22
N SER A 69 -6.28 6.02 5.46
CA SER A 69 -7.52 5.24 5.39
C SER A 69 -7.69 4.44 6.70
N HIS A 70 -8.76 3.70 6.83
CA HIS A 70 -9.02 2.91 8.04
C HIS A 70 -8.04 1.76 8.22
N ASN A 71 -7.54 1.19 7.11
CA ASN A 71 -6.63 0.05 7.11
C ASN A 71 -6.07 -0.18 5.71
N ALA A 72 -5.08 -1.07 5.61
CA ALA A 72 -4.44 -1.40 4.33
C ALA A 72 -5.43 -1.99 3.31
N THR A 73 -6.43 -2.77 3.76
CA THR A 73 -7.45 -3.35 2.87
C THR A 73 -8.26 -2.24 2.18
N ASP A 74 -8.68 -1.22 2.94
CA ASP A 74 -9.38 -0.06 2.38
C ASP A 74 -8.53 0.68 1.36
N SER A 75 -7.25 0.94 1.70
CA SER A 75 -6.32 1.62 0.79
C SER A 75 -6.16 0.85 -0.52
N LEU A 76 -5.96 -0.47 -0.44
CA LEU A 76 -5.78 -1.33 -1.62
C LEU A 76 -7.06 -1.36 -2.47
N ASN A 77 -8.23 -1.49 -1.84
CA ASN A 77 -9.49 -1.46 -2.56
C ASN A 77 -9.71 -0.13 -3.27
N LEU A 78 -9.41 0.99 -2.57
CA LEU A 78 -9.53 2.34 -3.15
C LEU A 78 -8.61 2.48 -4.37
N ALA A 79 -7.36 2.07 -4.23
CA ALA A 79 -6.35 2.19 -5.29
C ALA A 79 -6.71 1.29 -6.49
N ILE A 80 -6.93 0.00 -6.26
CA ILE A 80 -7.20 -0.98 -7.34
C ILE A 80 -8.47 -0.62 -8.09
N LYS A 81 -9.57 -0.34 -7.35
CA LYS A 81 -10.86 -0.03 -7.96
C LYS A 81 -10.92 1.39 -8.55
N GLY A 82 -10.10 2.30 -8.05
CA GLY A 82 -10.02 3.67 -8.54
C GLY A 82 -9.24 3.79 -9.84
N VAL A 83 -8.25 2.92 -10.04
CA VAL A 83 -7.38 2.95 -11.22
C VAL A 83 -7.98 2.15 -12.39
N LEU A 84 -8.52 0.95 -12.11
CA LEU A 84 -8.90 0.00 -13.14
C LEU A 84 -10.33 0.22 -13.65
N LYS A 85 -10.49 0.16 -14.98
CA LYS A 85 -11.75 0.30 -15.70
C LYS A 85 -11.97 -0.90 -16.60
N LYS A 86 -13.20 -1.07 -17.10
CA LYS A 86 -13.53 -2.11 -18.08
C LYS A 86 -12.57 -2.05 -19.26
N GLY A 87 -12.00 -3.20 -19.61
CA GLY A 87 -11.03 -3.33 -20.70
C GLY A 87 -9.58 -3.17 -20.27
N ASP A 88 -9.30 -2.69 -19.05
CA ASP A 88 -7.93 -2.63 -18.53
C ASP A 88 -7.45 -4.01 -18.08
N HIS A 89 -6.14 -4.18 -18.05
CA HIS A 89 -5.47 -5.38 -17.56
C HIS A 89 -4.64 -5.08 -16.33
N VAL A 90 -4.67 -6.00 -15.35
CA VAL A 90 -3.87 -5.92 -14.13
C VAL A 90 -3.02 -7.19 -13.98
N ILE A 91 -1.77 -7.00 -13.56
CA ILE A 91 -0.86 -8.10 -13.23
C ILE A 91 -0.70 -8.16 -11.71
N THR A 92 -0.79 -9.37 -11.15
CA THR A 92 -0.56 -9.63 -9.75
C THR A 92 0.19 -10.97 -9.61
N THR A 93 0.46 -11.41 -8.38
CA THR A 93 1.25 -12.63 -8.15
C THR A 93 0.46 -13.68 -7.37
N SER A 94 0.92 -14.93 -7.42
CA SER A 94 0.32 -16.02 -6.66
C SER A 94 0.57 -15.91 -5.15
N MET A 95 1.44 -14.98 -4.72
CA MET A 95 1.78 -14.76 -3.30
C MET A 95 0.98 -13.64 -2.64
N GLU A 96 -0.05 -13.13 -3.32
CA GLU A 96 -0.78 -11.97 -2.85
C GLU A 96 -1.72 -12.27 -1.69
N HIS A 97 -1.86 -11.26 -0.84
CA HIS A 97 -2.85 -11.27 0.22
C HIS A 97 -4.27 -11.12 -0.35
N ASN A 98 -5.26 -11.65 0.35
CA ASN A 98 -6.68 -11.55 -0.03
C ASN A 98 -7.16 -10.12 -0.27
N SER A 99 -6.55 -9.13 0.38
CA SER A 99 -6.90 -7.70 0.17
C SER A 99 -6.54 -7.19 -1.22
N VAL A 100 -5.68 -7.91 -1.96
CA VAL A 100 -5.36 -7.65 -3.38
C VAL A 100 -6.22 -8.53 -4.29
N ILE A 101 -6.26 -9.83 -4.02
CA ILE A 101 -6.94 -10.80 -4.90
C ILE A 101 -8.45 -10.53 -4.98
N ARG A 102 -9.11 -10.27 -3.83
CA ARG A 102 -10.57 -10.10 -3.80
C ARG A 102 -11.06 -8.90 -4.64
N PRO A 103 -10.48 -7.68 -4.52
CA PRO A 103 -10.92 -6.58 -5.38
C PRO A 103 -10.62 -6.82 -6.86
N ILE A 104 -9.50 -7.48 -7.22
CA ILE A 104 -9.19 -7.83 -8.61
C ILE A 104 -10.27 -8.77 -9.16
N LYS A 105 -10.57 -9.86 -8.43
CA LYS A 105 -11.62 -10.82 -8.84
C LYS A 105 -12.99 -10.16 -8.97
N ALA A 106 -13.30 -9.23 -8.09
CA ALA A 106 -14.57 -8.48 -8.19
C ALA A 106 -14.61 -7.61 -9.46
N LEU A 107 -13.46 -7.13 -9.93
CA LEU A 107 -13.39 -6.32 -11.15
C LEU A 107 -13.43 -7.18 -12.43
N GLU A 108 -13.07 -8.47 -12.36
CA GLU A 108 -13.22 -9.39 -13.51
C GLU A 108 -14.66 -9.42 -14.00
N SER A 109 -15.62 -9.49 -13.07
CA SER A 109 -17.04 -9.46 -13.42
C SER A 109 -17.48 -8.15 -14.08
N LYS A 110 -16.64 -7.11 -13.98
CA LYS A 110 -16.87 -5.79 -14.60
C LYS A 110 -16.06 -5.59 -15.88
N GLY A 111 -15.38 -6.65 -16.33
CA GLY A 111 -14.63 -6.63 -17.60
C GLY A 111 -13.19 -6.16 -17.47
N VAL A 112 -12.59 -6.23 -16.28
CA VAL A 112 -11.13 -6.05 -16.11
C VAL A 112 -10.47 -7.41 -16.33
N GLU A 113 -9.40 -7.44 -17.11
CA GLU A 113 -8.59 -8.65 -17.29
C GLU A 113 -7.53 -8.73 -16.19
N ASN A 114 -7.19 -9.95 -15.78
CA ASN A 114 -6.04 -10.10 -14.88
C ASN A 114 -5.13 -11.25 -15.31
N THR A 115 -3.84 -11.13 -14.96
CA THR A 115 -2.85 -12.20 -15.04
C THR A 115 -2.23 -12.36 -13.67
N ILE A 116 -2.25 -13.58 -13.15
CA ILE A 116 -1.55 -13.95 -11.92
C ILE A 116 -0.24 -14.60 -12.35
N VAL A 117 0.87 -13.94 -12.01
CA VAL A 117 2.21 -14.48 -12.26
C VAL A 117 2.55 -15.46 -11.13
N GLU A 118 2.87 -16.68 -11.50
CA GLU A 118 3.19 -17.72 -10.52
C GLU A 118 4.57 -17.51 -9.93
N CYS A 119 4.66 -17.58 -8.62
CA CYS A 119 5.93 -17.66 -7.91
C CYS A 119 6.40 -19.12 -7.90
N ASP A 120 7.68 -19.32 -7.65
CA ASP A 120 8.22 -20.69 -7.55
C ASP A 120 7.74 -21.39 -6.25
N LYS A 121 8.13 -22.65 -6.08
CA LYS A 121 7.72 -23.47 -4.92
C LYS A 121 8.18 -22.92 -3.57
N ASP A 122 9.17 -22.04 -3.58
CA ASP A 122 9.72 -21.40 -2.38
C ASP A 122 9.17 -19.97 -2.20
N GLY A 123 8.28 -19.54 -3.09
CA GLY A 123 7.58 -18.25 -3.02
C GLY A 123 8.34 -17.08 -3.63
N PHE A 124 9.35 -17.35 -4.48
CA PHE A 124 10.10 -16.28 -5.15
C PHE A 124 9.48 -15.93 -6.50
N LEU A 125 9.32 -14.65 -6.73
CA LEU A 125 8.83 -14.09 -8.00
C LEU A 125 10.01 -13.80 -8.91
N ASN A 126 9.94 -14.28 -10.16
CA ASN A 126 10.89 -13.88 -11.20
C ASN A 126 10.35 -12.61 -11.88
N PRO A 127 11.05 -11.46 -11.77
CA PRO A 127 10.59 -10.21 -12.41
C PRO A 127 10.42 -10.31 -13.93
N GLU A 128 11.20 -11.14 -14.60
CA GLU A 128 11.06 -11.34 -16.06
C GLU A 128 9.68 -11.90 -16.45
N ASP A 129 9.09 -12.72 -15.57
CA ASP A 129 7.78 -13.28 -15.85
C ASP A 129 6.66 -12.23 -15.68
N VAL A 130 6.89 -11.24 -14.82
CA VAL A 130 6.03 -10.05 -14.75
C VAL A 130 6.09 -9.28 -16.07
N GLU A 131 7.31 -9.07 -16.61
CA GLU A 131 7.49 -8.35 -17.88
C GLU A 131 6.81 -9.09 -19.04
N LYS A 132 6.95 -10.41 -19.11
CA LYS A 132 6.29 -11.26 -20.15
C LYS A 132 4.76 -11.20 -20.08
N ALA A 133 4.21 -10.93 -18.89
CA ALA A 133 2.76 -10.86 -18.68
C ALA A 133 2.15 -9.53 -19.14
N ILE A 134 2.97 -8.54 -19.51
CA ILE A 134 2.50 -7.20 -19.91
C ILE A 134 1.78 -7.29 -21.26
N LYS A 135 0.62 -6.65 -21.34
CA LYS A 135 -0.21 -6.49 -22.53
C LYS A 135 -0.36 -5.00 -22.86
N GLU A 136 -0.84 -4.67 -24.06
CA GLU A 136 -1.10 -3.28 -24.49
C GLU A 136 -2.03 -2.54 -23.51
N ASN A 137 -3.00 -3.26 -22.95
CA ASN A 137 -4.01 -2.70 -22.04
C ASN A 137 -3.61 -2.84 -20.56
N THR A 138 -2.36 -3.21 -20.23
CA THR A 138 -1.91 -3.30 -18.84
C THR A 138 -1.84 -1.90 -18.21
N LYS A 139 -2.60 -1.67 -17.14
CA LYS A 139 -2.65 -0.39 -16.42
C LYS A 139 -2.01 -0.45 -15.05
N LEU A 140 -1.95 -1.64 -14.44
CA LEU A 140 -1.55 -1.75 -13.04
C LEU A 140 -0.80 -3.07 -12.82
N ILE A 141 0.32 -2.99 -12.12
CA ILE A 141 1.00 -4.14 -11.54
C ILE A 141 0.84 -4.01 -10.02
N VAL A 142 0.42 -5.08 -9.35
CA VAL A 142 0.25 -5.10 -7.89
C VAL A 142 1.03 -6.26 -7.33
N THR A 143 1.97 -5.98 -6.42
CA THR A 143 2.68 -7.04 -5.70
C THR A 143 2.78 -6.73 -4.21
N THR A 144 2.80 -7.77 -3.40
CA THR A 144 3.23 -7.64 -2.01
C THR A 144 4.76 -7.44 -1.99
N HIS A 145 5.28 -6.73 -0.99
CA HIS A 145 6.73 -6.61 -0.80
C HIS A 145 7.28 -7.84 -0.06
N ALA A 146 6.56 -8.28 0.96
CA ALA A 146 6.95 -9.44 1.77
C ALA A 146 5.72 -10.30 2.05
N SER A 147 5.86 -11.58 1.83
CA SER A 147 4.78 -12.53 2.11
C SER A 147 4.54 -12.63 3.62
N ASN A 148 3.30 -12.49 4.05
CA ASN A 148 2.92 -12.71 5.44
C ASN A 148 2.86 -14.20 5.81
N VAL A 149 2.97 -15.08 4.83
CA VAL A 149 2.89 -16.54 5.03
C VAL A 149 4.29 -17.15 5.13
N CYS A 150 5.14 -16.93 4.16
CA CYS A 150 6.48 -17.54 4.09
C CYS A 150 7.63 -16.55 4.32
N GLY A 151 7.36 -15.24 4.33
CA GLY A 151 8.37 -14.23 4.58
C GLY A 151 9.29 -13.92 3.40
N THR A 152 9.04 -14.50 2.23
CA THR A 152 9.82 -14.22 1.03
C THR A 152 9.64 -12.76 0.61
N LEU A 153 10.72 -12.19 0.07
CA LEU A 153 10.74 -10.80 -0.42
C LEU A 153 10.65 -10.77 -1.94
N VAL A 154 9.77 -9.94 -2.45
CA VAL A 154 9.69 -9.66 -3.90
C VAL A 154 10.76 -8.61 -4.24
N ASP A 155 11.45 -8.80 -5.35
CA ASP A 155 12.38 -7.79 -5.88
C ASP A 155 11.59 -6.61 -6.48
N ILE A 156 11.13 -5.74 -5.57
CA ILE A 156 10.30 -4.59 -5.94
C ILE A 156 11.05 -3.56 -6.78
N LYS A 157 12.40 -3.55 -6.72
CA LYS A 157 13.19 -2.65 -7.57
C LYS A 157 13.12 -3.07 -9.02
N SER A 158 13.33 -4.35 -9.30
CA SER A 158 13.25 -4.89 -10.66
C SER A 158 11.84 -4.75 -11.23
N VAL A 159 10.82 -5.14 -10.45
CA VAL A 159 9.41 -4.99 -10.88
C VAL A 159 9.06 -3.51 -11.11
N GLY A 160 9.49 -2.62 -10.21
CA GLY A 160 9.29 -1.17 -10.35
C GLY A 160 9.98 -0.61 -11.60
N GLY A 161 11.19 -1.08 -11.90
CA GLY A 161 11.92 -0.71 -13.11
C GLY A 161 11.15 -1.13 -14.38
N ILE A 162 10.62 -2.36 -14.37
CA ILE A 162 9.79 -2.87 -15.47
C ILE A 162 8.54 -2.00 -15.64
N ALA A 163 7.82 -1.74 -14.55
CA ALA A 163 6.61 -0.91 -14.59
C ALA A 163 6.92 0.49 -15.17
N LYS A 164 8.01 1.11 -14.71
CA LYS A 164 8.46 2.43 -15.21
C LYS A 164 8.79 2.40 -16.70
N LYS A 165 9.54 1.39 -17.14
CA LYS A 165 9.94 1.19 -18.54
C LYS A 165 8.71 1.14 -19.47
N HIS A 166 7.64 0.53 -18.99
CA HIS A 166 6.39 0.35 -19.79
C HIS A 166 5.31 1.39 -19.47
N GLY A 167 5.58 2.38 -18.59
CA GLY A 167 4.61 3.43 -18.24
C GLY A 167 3.40 2.91 -17.46
N ILE A 168 3.56 1.82 -16.72
CA ILE A 168 2.50 1.14 -15.96
C ILE A 168 2.56 1.56 -14.49
N LEU A 169 1.41 1.77 -13.87
CA LEU A 169 1.33 2.06 -12.42
C LEU A 169 1.75 0.81 -11.63
N TYR A 170 2.51 1.06 -10.57
CA TYR A 170 2.94 -0.04 -9.70
C TYR A 170 2.48 0.22 -8.26
N UNK A 171 1.82 -0.68 -7.61
CA UNK A 171 1.33 -0.60 -6.28
C UNK A 171 2.01 -1.67 -5.43
N UNK A 172 2.74 -1.35 -4.56
CA UNK A 172 3.38 -2.20 -3.61
C UNK A 172 2.53 -2.20 -2.41
N UNK A 173 2.17 -3.20 -2.07
CA UNK A 173 1.46 -3.40 -0.86
C UNK A 173 2.45 -3.77 0.16
N UNK A 174 2.80 -2.93 0.81
CA UNK A 174 3.69 -3.18 1.89
C UNK A 174 2.89 -3.84 2.92
N UNK A 175 2.97 -4.90 3.07
CA UNK A 175 2.21 -5.71 3.92
C UNK A 175 2.11 -5.28 5.33
N UNK A 176 2.94 -4.84 5.82
CA UNK A 176 3.00 -4.48 7.19
C UNK A 176 2.82 -3.00 7.36
N UNK A 177 3.18 -2.43 6.50
CA UNK A 177 3.06 -1.03 6.60
C UNK A 177 1.87 -0.60 5.78
N UNK A 178 1.08 -0.46 6.02
CA UNK A 178 -0.04 -0.04 5.37
C UNK A 178 0.20 1.04 4.39
N UNK A 179 1.15 0.93 3.95
CA UNK A 179 1.39 1.87 2.94
C UNK A 179 1.09 1.21 1.63
N UNK A 180 0.37 1.73 1.09
CA UNK A 180 0.16 1.39 -0.22
C UNK A 180 0.82 2.41 -0.96
N CYS A 181 1.79 2.21 -1.58
CA CYS A 181 2.49 3.16 -2.46
C CYS A 181 2.08 2.92 -3.92
N ILE A 182 1.57 3.95 -4.54
CA ILE A 182 1.30 3.93 -5.99
C ILE A 182 2.33 4.87 -6.61
N SER A 183 3.18 4.35 -7.47
CA SER A 183 4.23 5.17 -8.09
C SER A 183 4.31 4.92 -9.59
N ASN A 184 4.72 5.95 -10.30
CA ASN A 184 5.13 5.85 -11.71
C ASN A 184 6.61 5.41 -11.75
N GLY A 185 6.99 4.51 -10.86
CA GLY A 185 8.34 3.94 -10.86
C GLY A 185 9.31 4.43 -9.78
N TRP A 186 8.81 5.18 -8.77
CA TRP A 186 9.65 5.60 -7.64
C TRP A 186 8.89 5.47 -6.32
N CYS A 187 9.11 4.41 -5.60
CA CYS A 187 8.98 4.30 -4.15
C CYS A 187 10.08 3.37 -3.69
N LEU A 188 11.05 3.97 -3.06
CA LEU A 188 12.24 3.46 -2.36
C LEU A 188 13.52 3.98 -2.96
#